data_772de87e67ce7c787715ed935616f6b3
#
_entry.id   772de87e67ce7c787715ed935616f6b3
#
_cell.length_a   1.000
_cell.length_b   1.000
_cell.length_c   1.000
_cell.angle_alpha   90.00
_cell.angle_beta   90.00
_cell.angle_gamma   90.00
#
_symmetry.space_group_name_H-M   'P 1'
#
loop_
_entity.id
_entity.type
_entity.pdbx_description
1 polymer ?
#
loop_
_entity_poly.entity_id
_entity_poly.type
_entity_poly.pdbx_seq_one_letter_code
_entity_poly.pdbx_strand_id
1 'polypeptide(L)'
;MIKRKTMSNLEIFNTASALIEAFQSQTENTHFPVKVNFFLQKNMNSIVETARDIEKARAEIIKKFGTPSEDNPEQYVVPDDKIEEATNELNDLFNLEQEIAVNMLELDWFDGIDLTAQQVAAITYMINDEE
;
A
#
# COMPACT_ATOMS: atom_id res chain seq x y z
N MET A 1 -3.50 16.79 -12.08
CA MET A 1 -2.58 17.46 -11.12
C MET A 1 -1.86 16.39 -10.31
N ILE A 2 -0.57 16.56 -10.11
CA ILE A 2 0.23 15.65 -9.29
C ILE A 2 0.57 16.35 -7.99
N LYS A 3 0.32 15.68 -6.89
CA LYS A 3 0.75 16.15 -5.57
C LYS A 3 1.74 15.17 -4.98
N ARG A 4 2.72 15.67 -4.25
CA ARG A 4 3.63 14.85 -3.49
C ARG A 4 3.13 14.79 -2.06
N LYS A 5 2.91 13.59 -1.59
CA LYS A 5 2.43 13.37 -0.22
C LYS A 5 3.49 12.61 0.56
N THR A 6 3.75 13.06 1.78
CA THR A 6 4.65 12.37 2.69
C THR A 6 3.86 11.31 3.43
N MET A 7 4.30 10.07 3.32
CA MET A 7 3.64 8.95 3.98
C MET A 7 4.69 8.07 4.65
N SER A 8 4.36 7.55 5.82
CA SER A 8 5.21 6.53 6.44
C SER A 8 5.11 5.22 5.65
N ASN A 9 6.12 4.36 5.77
CA ASN A 9 6.08 3.05 5.15
C ASN A 9 4.88 2.23 5.62
N LEU A 10 4.48 2.40 6.89
CA LEU A 10 3.28 1.74 7.40
C LEU A 10 2.03 2.22 6.68
N GLU A 11 1.89 3.54 6.50
CA GLU A 11 0.76 4.10 5.76
C GLU A 11 0.74 3.62 4.31
N ILE A 12 1.89 3.59 3.66
CA ILE A 12 2.03 3.10 2.28
C ILE A 12 1.59 1.63 2.20
N PHE A 13 2.08 0.82 3.11
CA PHE A 13 1.76 -0.62 3.15
C PHE A 13 0.25 -0.83 3.35
N ASN A 14 -0.34 -0.11 4.30
CA ASN A 14 -1.77 -0.22 4.59
C ASN A 14 -2.62 0.31 3.44
N THR A 15 -2.21 1.40 2.81
CA THR A 15 -2.92 1.97 1.66
C THR A 15 -2.89 1.01 0.46
N ALA A 16 -1.74 0.41 0.18
CA ALA A 16 -1.63 -0.57 -0.90
C ALA A 16 -2.53 -1.77 -0.65
N SER A 17 -2.55 -2.27 0.58
CA SER A 17 -3.40 -3.40 0.95
C SER A 17 -4.88 -3.06 0.81
N ALA A 18 -5.27 -1.86 1.24
CA ALA A 18 -6.65 -1.40 1.13
C ALA A 18 -7.10 -1.28 -0.33
N LEU A 19 -6.22 -0.76 -1.20
CA LEU A 19 -6.52 -0.64 -2.63
C LEU A 19 -6.69 -2.00 -3.29
N ILE A 20 -5.79 -2.93 -3.01
CA ILE A 20 -5.88 -4.28 -3.56
C ILE A 20 -7.18 -4.93 -3.11
N GLU A 21 -7.50 -4.87 -1.84
CA GLU A 21 -8.70 -5.46 -1.28
C GLU A 21 -9.97 -4.82 -1.84
N ALA A 22 -9.99 -3.50 -1.98
CA ALA A 22 -11.17 -2.77 -2.43
C ALA A 22 -11.50 -3.02 -3.90
N PHE A 23 -10.49 -3.24 -4.75
CA PHE A 23 -10.69 -3.32 -6.20
C PHE A 23 -10.42 -4.69 -6.80
N GLN A 24 -9.93 -5.64 -6.02
CA GLN A 24 -9.56 -6.97 -6.52
C GLN A 24 -10.78 -7.77 -7.01
N SER A 25 -11.93 -7.63 -6.36
CA SER A 25 -13.10 -8.43 -6.65
C SER A 25 -14.14 -7.70 -7.50
N GLN A 26 -13.89 -6.48 -7.94
CA GLN A 26 -14.89 -5.61 -8.56
C GLN A 26 -14.64 -5.31 -10.03
N THR A 27 -13.62 -5.92 -10.61
CA THR A 27 -13.15 -5.55 -11.94
C THR A 27 -14.15 -5.82 -13.06
N GLU A 28 -15.11 -6.74 -12.85
CA GLU A 28 -16.07 -7.09 -13.89
C GLU A 28 -17.30 -6.19 -13.91
N ASN A 29 -17.64 -5.58 -12.77
CA ASN A 29 -18.90 -4.85 -12.61
C ASN A 29 -18.76 -3.34 -12.47
N THR A 30 -17.55 -2.84 -12.26
CA THR A 30 -17.33 -1.41 -12.12
C THR A 30 -16.67 -0.86 -13.40
N HIS A 31 -17.42 -0.05 -14.11
CA HIS A 31 -16.92 0.58 -15.34
C HIS A 31 -16.59 2.02 -15.06
N PHE A 32 -15.30 2.31 -14.95
CA PHE A 32 -14.84 3.68 -14.81
C PHE A 32 -14.63 4.31 -16.17
N PRO A 33 -14.86 5.61 -16.31
CA PRO A 33 -14.38 6.34 -17.49
C PRO A 33 -12.89 6.11 -17.67
N VAL A 34 -12.44 6.15 -18.92
CA VAL A 34 -11.03 5.88 -19.26
C VAL A 34 -10.09 6.72 -18.43
N LYS A 35 -10.42 8.00 -18.26
CA LYS A 35 -9.59 8.94 -17.50
C LYS A 35 -9.42 8.50 -16.04
N VAL A 36 -10.51 8.14 -15.38
CA VAL A 36 -10.48 7.68 -13.98
C VAL A 36 -9.67 6.41 -13.89
N ASN A 37 -9.97 5.44 -14.75
CA ASN A 37 -9.30 4.15 -14.73
C ASN A 37 -7.79 4.30 -14.93
N PHE A 38 -7.39 5.14 -15.88
CA PHE A 38 -5.98 5.36 -16.18
C PHE A 38 -5.21 5.88 -14.95
N PHE A 39 -5.71 6.95 -14.33
CA PHE A 39 -5.01 7.55 -13.20
C PHE A 39 -5.13 6.71 -11.93
N LEU A 40 -6.27 6.06 -11.73
CA LEU A 40 -6.43 5.12 -10.62
C LEU A 40 -5.41 3.99 -10.71
N GLN A 41 -5.27 3.38 -11.88
CA GLN A 41 -4.30 2.30 -12.07
C GLN A 41 -2.87 2.79 -11.90
N LYS A 42 -2.57 3.98 -12.38
CA LYS A 42 -1.24 4.57 -12.25
C LYS A 42 -0.88 4.76 -10.78
N ASN A 43 -1.82 5.30 -9.98
CA ASN A 43 -1.62 5.47 -8.55
C ASN A 43 -1.47 4.13 -7.84
N MET A 44 -2.32 3.16 -8.18
CA MET A 44 -2.25 1.82 -7.59
C MET A 44 -0.91 1.15 -7.86
N ASN A 45 -0.47 1.18 -9.11
CA ASN A 45 0.81 0.57 -9.49
C ASN A 45 1.97 1.19 -8.73
N SER A 46 1.97 2.51 -8.58
CA SER A 46 3.03 3.23 -7.88
C SER A 46 3.10 2.81 -6.41
N ILE A 47 1.97 2.82 -5.71
CA ILE A 47 1.97 2.54 -4.28
C ILE A 47 2.18 1.05 -3.98
N VAL A 48 1.65 0.17 -4.82
CA VAL A 48 1.84 -1.28 -4.67
C VAL A 48 3.30 -1.65 -4.91
N GLU A 49 3.95 -1.05 -5.90
CA GLU A 49 5.36 -1.28 -6.16
C GLU A 49 6.23 -0.84 -4.98
N THR A 50 5.94 0.34 -4.41
CA THR A 50 6.64 0.83 -3.23
C THR A 50 6.41 -0.11 -2.04
N ALA A 51 5.17 -0.59 -1.86
CA ALA A 51 4.85 -1.55 -0.79
C ALA A 51 5.62 -2.87 -0.95
N ARG A 52 5.85 -3.32 -2.17
CA ARG A 52 6.67 -4.52 -2.42
C ARG A 52 8.10 -4.32 -1.95
N ASP A 53 8.67 -3.15 -2.18
CA ASP A 53 10.02 -2.85 -1.71
C ASP A 53 10.09 -2.85 -0.19
N ILE A 54 9.05 -2.32 0.48
CA ILE A 54 8.95 -2.35 1.94
C ILE A 54 8.85 -3.80 2.42
N GLU A 55 8.06 -4.64 1.75
CA GLU A 55 7.92 -6.05 2.11
C GLU A 55 9.23 -6.81 1.95
N LYS A 56 9.99 -6.52 0.91
CA LYS A 56 11.33 -7.11 0.75
C LYS A 56 12.26 -6.73 1.88
N ALA A 57 12.24 -5.46 2.28
CA ALA A 57 13.05 -5.00 3.41
C ALA A 57 12.63 -5.67 4.72
N ARG A 58 11.31 -5.84 4.93
CA ARG A 58 10.78 -6.54 6.08
C ARG A 58 11.26 -7.99 6.13
N ALA A 59 11.17 -8.66 4.99
CA ALA A 59 11.60 -10.06 4.89
C ALA A 59 13.09 -10.20 5.19
N GLU A 60 13.92 -9.27 4.72
CA GLU A 60 15.35 -9.28 5.01
C GLU A 60 15.66 -9.08 6.48
N ILE A 61 14.90 -8.23 7.18
CA ILE A 61 15.06 -8.05 8.63
C ILE A 61 14.72 -9.36 9.36
N ILE A 62 13.62 -9.99 8.99
CA ILE A 62 13.21 -11.27 9.61
C ILE A 62 14.27 -12.34 9.34
N LYS A 63 14.80 -12.39 8.12
CA LYS A 63 15.84 -13.34 7.75
C LYS A 63 17.14 -13.10 8.52
N LYS A 64 17.48 -11.83 8.76
CA LYS A 64 18.69 -11.45 9.51
C LYS A 64 18.67 -11.98 10.94
N PHE A 65 17.54 -11.91 11.61
CA PHE A 65 17.40 -12.33 13.00
C PHE A 65 16.82 -13.73 13.16
N GLY A 66 16.28 -14.31 12.09
CA GLY A 66 15.58 -15.57 12.15
C GLY A 66 16.44 -16.75 11.72
N THR A 67 15.89 -17.93 11.95
CA THR A 67 16.45 -19.19 11.45
C THR A 67 15.39 -19.88 10.61
N PRO A 68 15.80 -20.71 9.62
CA PRO A 68 14.82 -21.44 8.82
C PRO A 68 13.93 -22.34 9.69
N SER A 69 12.64 -22.36 9.38
CA SER A 69 11.70 -23.26 10.05
C SER A 69 12.01 -24.72 9.70
N GLU A 70 11.85 -25.61 10.65
CA GLU A 70 12.04 -27.04 10.40
C GLU A 70 11.01 -27.58 9.41
N ASP A 71 9.80 -27.05 9.45
CA ASP A 71 8.70 -27.50 8.59
C ASP A 71 8.77 -26.91 7.19
N ASN A 72 9.32 -25.71 7.05
CA ASN A 72 9.43 -25.03 5.77
C ASN A 72 10.69 -24.16 5.75
N PRO A 73 11.77 -24.62 5.10
CA PRO A 73 13.05 -23.88 5.07
C PRO A 73 12.96 -22.49 4.42
N GLU A 74 11.91 -22.20 3.68
CA GLU A 74 11.71 -20.88 3.08
C GLU A 74 11.14 -19.87 4.09
N GLN A 75 10.59 -20.34 5.19
CA GLN A 75 10.08 -19.49 6.26
C GLN A 75 11.11 -19.37 7.37
N TYR A 76 11.21 -18.18 7.94
CA TYR A 76 12.13 -17.87 9.01
C TYR A 76 11.36 -17.62 10.29
N VAL A 77 11.87 -18.14 11.40
CA VAL A 77 11.31 -17.93 12.74
C VAL A 77 12.34 -17.18 13.55
N VAL A 78 11.92 -16.08 14.17
CA VAL A 78 12.80 -15.28 15.01
C VAL A 78 12.81 -15.87 16.42
N PRO A 79 14.00 -16.29 16.94
CA PRO A 79 14.09 -16.80 18.30
C PRO A 79 13.70 -15.73 19.32
N ASP A 80 13.22 -16.19 20.50
CA ASP A 80 12.74 -15.28 21.54
C ASP A 80 13.78 -14.25 21.95
N ASP A 81 15.07 -14.62 21.99
CA ASP A 81 16.16 -13.71 22.38
C ASP A 81 16.48 -12.66 21.30
N LYS A 82 15.91 -12.77 20.12
CA LYS A 82 16.11 -11.82 19.03
C LYS A 82 14.87 -11.00 18.70
N ILE A 83 13.72 -11.32 19.29
CA ILE A 83 12.46 -10.66 18.96
C ILE A 83 12.53 -9.15 19.21
N GLU A 84 13.13 -8.72 20.32
CA GLU A 84 13.23 -7.30 20.64
C GLU A 84 14.03 -6.53 19.57
N GLU A 85 15.19 -7.05 19.17
CA GLU A 85 16.02 -6.43 18.15
C GLU A 85 15.33 -6.39 16.81
N ALA A 86 14.68 -7.50 16.42
CA ALA A 86 13.94 -7.57 15.17
C ALA A 86 12.76 -6.59 15.17
N THR A 87 12.03 -6.50 16.28
CA THR A 87 10.90 -5.58 16.41
C THR A 87 11.36 -4.13 16.28
N ASN A 88 12.48 -3.78 16.91
CA ASN A 88 13.03 -2.43 16.82
C ASN A 88 13.39 -2.06 15.38
N GLU A 89 14.04 -2.97 14.64
CA GLU A 89 14.37 -2.71 13.24
C GLU A 89 13.13 -2.63 12.35
N LEU A 90 12.12 -3.47 12.61
CA LEU A 90 10.85 -3.42 11.88
C LEU A 90 10.14 -2.10 12.13
N ASN A 91 10.12 -1.63 13.38
CA ASN A 91 9.53 -0.34 13.72
C ASN A 91 10.25 0.80 13.01
N ASP A 92 11.58 0.76 12.97
CA ASP A 92 12.36 1.76 12.26
C ASP A 92 12.00 1.77 10.77
N LEU A 93 11.87 0.60 10.15
CA LEU A 93 11.48 0.50 8.75
C LEU A 93 10.10 1.10 8.50
N PHE A 94 9.11 0.73 9.32
CA PHE A 94 7.73 1.17 9.09
C PHE A 94 7.51 2.63 9.47
N ASN A 95 8.39 3.22 10.28
CA ASN A 95 8.31 4.64 10.63
C ASN A 95 9.07 5.55 9.66
N LEU A 96 9.84 4.99 8.73
CA LEU A 96 10.46 5.80 7.69
C LEU A 96 9.39 6.45 6.83
N GLU A 97 9.62 7.72 6.48
CA GLU A 97 8.70 8.47 5.65
C GLU A 97 9.28 8.63 4.25
N GLN A 98 8.40 8.62 3.26
CA GLN A 98 8.75 8.82 1.86
C GLN A 98 7.76 9.79 1.22
N GLU A 99 8.20 10.48 0.18
CA GLU A 99 7.31 11.24 -0.67
C GLU A 99 6.76 10.34 -1.76
N ILE A 100 5.44 10.33 -1.91
CA ILE A 100 4.74 9.59 -2.94
C ILE A 100 4.10 10.59 -3.90
N ALA A 101 4.38 10.45 -5.18
CA ALA A 101 3.72 11.25 -6.21
C ALA A 101 2.35 10.64 -6.50
N VAL A 102 1.31 11.44 -6.33
CA VAL A 102 -0.08 11.00 -6.51
C VAL A 102 -0.72 11.81 -7.61
N ASN A 103 -1.27 11.13 -8.61
CA ASN A 103 -2.09 11.76 -9.63
C ASN A 103 -3.47 12.01 -9.03
N MET A 104 -3.80 13.26 -8.76
CA MET A 104 -5.04 13.60 -8.06
C MET A 104 -6.24 13.44 -8.98
N LEU A 105 -7.30 12.84 -8.45
CA LEU A 105 -8.56 12.63 -9.14
C LEU A 105 -9.57 13.66 -8.66
N GLU A 106 -10.38 14.17 -9.57
CA GLU A 106 -11.43 15.11 -9.21
C GLU A 106 -12.68 14.34 -8.80
N LEU A 107 -13.34 14.80 -7.74
CA LEU A 107 -14.52 14.12 -7.21
C LEU A 107 -15.64 14.02 -8.27
N ASP A 108 -15.81 15.05 -9.08
CA ASP A 108 -16.84 15.07 -10.10
C ASP A 108 -16.61 14.05 -11.23
N TRP A 109 -15.39 13.52 -11.35
CA TRP A 109 -15.12 12.44 -12.32
C TRP A 109 -15.86 11.15 -11.96
N PHE A 110 -16.30 11.03 -10.73
CA PHE A 110 -16.99 9.84 -10.23
C PHE A 110 -18.52 9.98 -10.28
N ASP A 111 -19.03 11.07 -10.84
CA ASP A 111 -20.48 11.26 -10.95
C ASP A 111 -21.10 10.11 -11.72
N GLY A 112 -22.17 9.54 -11.16
CA GLY A 112 -22.87 8.41 -11.76
C GLY A 112 -22.18 7.06 -11.54
N ILE A 113 -21.08 7.04 -10.81
CA ILE A 113 -20.36 5.79 -10.50
C ILE A 113 -20.68 5.38 -9.07
N ASP A 114 -21.15 4.14 -8.90
CA ASP A 114 -21.43 3.59 -7.58
C ASP A 114 -20.15 2.99 -7.00
N LEU A 115 -19.69 3.56 -5.90
CA LEU A 115 -18.54 3.05 -5.17
C LEU A 115 -18.97 2.52 -3.81
N THR A 116 -18.37 1.41 -3.39
CA THR A 116 -18.58 0.92 -2.03
C THR A 116 -17.88 1.84 -1.04
N ALA A 117 -18.29 1.78 0.23
CA ALA A 117 -17.63 2.53 1.29
C ALA A 117 -16.13 2.16 1.38
N GLN A 118 -15.82 0.88 1.18
CA GLN A 118 -14.44 0.40 1.19
C GLN A 118 -13.62 1.02 0.05
N GLN A 119 -14.21 1.10 -1.15
CA GLN A 119 -13.55 1.72 -2.30
C GLN A 119 -13.30 3.22 -2.06
N VAL A 120 -14.29 3.93 -1.53
CA VAL A 120 -14.15 5.36 -1.21
C VAL A 120 -13.04 5.57 -0.21
N ALA A 121 -13.01 4.79 0.87
CA ALA A 121 -11.97 4.90 1.88
C ALA A 121 -10.57 4.67 1.29
N ALA A 122 -10.44 3.69 0.39
CA ALA A 122 -9.16 3.34 -0.20
C ALA A 122 -8.60 4.43 -1.12
N ILE A 123 -9.45 5.19 -1.81
CA ILE A 123 -9.01 6.20 -2.78
C ILE A 123 -9.03 7.63 -2.25
N THR A 124 -9.43 7.84 -0.99
CA THR A 124 -9.58 9.19 -0.44
C THR A 124 -8.29 10.01 -0.56
N TYR A 125 -7.12 9.38 -0.38
CA TYR A 125 -5.84 10.08 -0.45
C TYR A 125 -5.54 10.65 -1.84
N MET A 126 -6.17 10.13 -2.88
CA MET A 126 -5.94 10.57 -4.26
C MET A 126 -7.05 11.49 -4.79
N ILE A 127 -8.05 11.79 -3.97
CA ILE A 127 -9.13 12.69 -4.37
C ILE A 127 -8.72 14.13 -4.05
N ASN A 128 -8.85 14.99 -5.05
CA ASN A 128 -8.57 16.41 -4.87
C ASN A 128 -9.74 17.06 -4.15
N ASP A 129 -9.50 17.54 -2.92
CA ASP A 129 -10.51 18.19 -2.10
C ASP A 129 -10.29 19.69 -1.97
N GLU A 130 -9.38 20.25 -2.75
CA GLU A 130 -9.14 21.69 -2.77
C GLU A 130 -10.23 22.38 -3.56
N GLU A 131 -10.77 23.44 -3.00
CA GLU A 131 -11.74 24.29 -3.66
C GLU A 131 -11.06 25.38 -4.49
#